data_bdff0c56a4ebacb8b610ea3a9257171f
#
_entry.id   bdff0c56a4ebacb8b610ea3a9257171f
#
_cell.length_a   1.000
_cell.length_b   1.000
_cell.length_c   1.000
_cell.angle_alpha   90.00
_cell.angle_beta   90.00
_cell.angle_gamma   90.00
#
_symmetry.space_group_name_H-M   'P 1'
#
loop_
_entity.id
_entity.type
_entity.pdbx_description
1 polymer ?
#
loop_
_entity_poly.entity_id
_entity_poly.type
_entity_poly.pdbx_seq_one_letter_code
_entity_poly.pdbx_strand_id
1 'polypeptide(L)'
;MRKFGIFLALTLVLITLTAGCAKGTTVKSDFIDGQSGGDAETLNWILAADASSFSYAGHTVDSLATYDNQLNIQLRCLARDVEVSPDGLVYTVTIRDDLKWSNGSQVTAEDYVYTLKNLMFSDWLNYPYKSLWQEEVDGKTVLVTPQAVNDTTFTITRQTVYPEFVYTIYGLTPYPKYIAVNYEGNVEAFTQAPEFNNLTYTGNLGPYRFKEWVRNDRFVVERNPDYYLGKDVGAPYFGQYIIKLFSTSATLQAALEAGDITESGIEPAEVNRFRSLPNIKVYTIPTTGYTLLAYNQRANGWEGLKDKTVRQALSMAISKQTISQAILLGFAEPAYSFIPATSPWYTDEGVAKYGVIPLYDKQKATELLYQEGYGIKQNNGTIKVTDKGGTPLHLILAVNTGSKPAEDMAFSIRKNLLELGIETEIKLVPWATLLRQYVMNTVPGSKQEPAYNNGLEAVSQESWDLILMGFSTDLLAPSGSHVFFTTKGGLNFFGYSNPEVDELFNRARSKEALDKNARQQIYAELSRLLSEEQPVDFLVFHRANVGFQKNVMGIEPGINMGYNYYLWHFEPVK
;
A
#
# COMPACT_ATOMS: atom_id res chain seq x y z
N MET A 1 -84.13 -38.48 9.05
CA MET A 1 -84.92 -37.73 9.99
C MET A 1 -84.23 -36.42 10.24
N ARG A 2 -84.77 -35.34 9.70
CA ARG A 2 -85.30 -34.18 10.40
C ARG A 2 -84.28 -33.60 11.43
N LYS A 3 -83.90 -32.39 11.48
CA LYS A 3 -84.63 -31.11 11.19
C LYS A 3 -83.68 -29.90 11.42
N PHE A 4 -83.94 -28.79 10.71
CA PHE A 4 -83.87 -27.39 11.06
C PHE A 4 -82.58 -26.82 11.62
N GLY A 5 -81.93 -25.79 11.11
CA GLY A 5 -82.42 -24.58 10.45
C GLY A 5 -82.48 -23.46 11.43
N ILE A 6 -81.55 -22.53 11.47
CA ILE A 6 -81.75 -21.13 11.83
C ILE A 6 -80.70 -20.31 11.06
N PHE A 7 -81.22 -19.42 10.20
CA PHE A 7 -80.47 -18.33 9.57
C PHE A 7 -80.24 -17.23 10.60
N LEU A 8 -79.00 -16.85 10.82
CA LEU A 8 -78.70 -15.58 11.47
C LEU A 8 -77.83 -14.77 10.47
N ALA A 9 -78.48 -13.76 9.87
CA ALA A 9 -77.85 -12.79 9.02
C ALA A 9 -76.98 -11.87 9.87
N LEU A 10 -75.65 -11.99 9.78
CA LEU A 10 -74.75 -11.01 10.33
C LEU A 10 -74.27 -10.12 9.18
N THR A 11 -74.73 -8.87 9.22
CA THR A 11 -74.30 -7.78 8.34
C THR A 11 -72.83 -7.46 8.63
N LEU A 12 -71.91 -7.88 7.77
CA LEU A 12 -70.53 -7.53 7.87
C LEU A 12 -70.35 -6.13 7.26
N VAL A 13 -70.19 -5.11 8.12
CA VAL A 13 -69.72 -3.79 7.69
C VAL A 13 -68.27 -3.90 7.31
N LEU A 14 -67.99 -3.86 6.02
CA LEU A 14 -66.61 -3.81 5.45
C LEU A 14 -66.08 -2.39 5.64
N ILE A 15 -65.37 -2.15 6.73
CA ILE A 15 -64.53 -0.95 6.87
C ILE A 15 -63.28 -1.23 6.06
N THR A 16 -63.20 -0.71 4.83
CA THR A 16 -61.96 -0.64 4.05
C THR A 16 -61.04 0.39 4.70
N LEU A 17 -60.19 -0.08 5.61
CA LEU A 17 -58.98 0.65 5.98
C LEU A 17 -58.05 0.65 4.76
N THR A 18 -58.07 1.72 3.98
CA THR A 18 -56.99 2.06 3.08
C THR A 18 -55.78 2.42 3.94
N ALA A 19 -55.03 1.40 4.37
CA ALA A 19 -53.67 1.61 4.81
C ALA A 19 -52.87 2.03 3.57
N GLY A 20 -52.78 3.33 3.36
CA GLY A 20 -51.78 3.90 2.48
C GLY A 20 -50.42 3.47 3.01
N CYS A 21 -49.79 2.48 2.34
CA CYS A 21 -48.37 2.29 2.44
C CYS A 21 -47.72 3.58 1.93
N ALA A 22 -47.56 4.56 2.81
CA ALA A 22 -46.48 5.50 2.65
C ALA A 22 -45.21 4.64 2.62
N LYS A 23 -44.63 4.41 1.42
CA LYS A 23 -43.24 4.06 1.30
C LYS A 23 -42.49 5.22 1.96
N GLY A 24 -42.26 5.10 3.26
CA GLY A 24 -41.23 5.85 3.92
C GLY A 24 -39.94 5.48 3.16
N THR A 25 -39.45 6.39 2.36
CA THR A 25 -38.07 6.37 1.93
C THR A 25 -37.28 6.37 3.23
N THR A 26 -36.88 5.18 3.70
CA THR A 26 -35.83 5.05 4.70
C THR A 26 -34.65 5.74 4.09
N VAL A 27 -34.35 6.93 4.57
CA VAL A 27 -33.08 7.62 4.24
C VAL A 27 -32.02 6.62 4.67
N LYS A 28 -31.27 6.07 3.69
CA LYS A 28 -30.14 5.19 3.99
C LYS A 28 -29.21 6.03 4.85
N SER A 29 -29.11 5.73 6.13
CA SER A 29 -28.25 6.43 7.08
C SER A 29 -26.85 5.81 7.15
N ASP A 30 -26.64 4.71 6.41
CA ASP A 30 -25.47 3.88 6.51
C ASP A 30 -24.61 4.01 5.25
N PHE A 31 -23.29 4.07 5.45
CA PHE A 31 -22.32 3.98 4.38
C PHE A 31 -21.87 2.52 4.22
N ILE A 32 -21.94 1.97 3.02
CA ILE A 32 -21.55 0.58 2.75
C ILE A 32 -20.41 0.60 1.74
N ASP A 33 -19.20 0.32 2.24
CA ASP A 33 -17.99 0.10 1.45
C ASP A 33 -17.92 -1.36 1.01
N GLY A 34 -18.06 -1.60 -0.28
CA GLY A 34 -17.97 -2.93 -0.86
C GLY A 34 -16.54 -3.27 -1.24
N GLN A 35 -16.04 -4.42 -0.78
CA GLN A 35 -14.69 -4.90 -1.07
C GLN A 35 -14.70 -6.32 -1.62
N SER A 36 -13.79 -6.63 -2.55
CA SER A 36 -13.56 -7.99 -3.10
C SER A 36 -12.24 -8.59 -2.62
N GLY A 37 -11.70 -8.08 -1.53
CA GLY A 37 -10.46 -8.56 -0.91
C GLY A 37 -10.69 -9.63 0.15
N GLY A 38 -9.61 -10.01 0.81
CA GLY A 38 -9.67 -10.86 2.00
C GLY A 38 -10.18 -10.10 3.22
N ASP A 39 -10.79 -10.85 4.14
CA ASP A 39 -11.15 -10.34 5.46
C ASP A 39 -9.90 -9.95 6.27
N ALA A 40 -10.05 -9.09 7.27
CA ALA A 40 -8.99 -8.80 8.23
C ALA A 40 -8.59 -10.06 9.01
N GLU A 41 -7.31 -10.20 9.33
CA GLU A 41 -6.86 -11.31 10.18
C GLU A 41 -7.21 -11.07 11.63
N THR A 42 -7.01 -9.84 12.12
CA THR A 42 -7.24 -9.45 13.52
C THR A 42 -7.68 -8.00 13.62
N LEU A 43 -8.39 -7.65 14.71
CA LEU A 43 -8.64 -6.26 15.10
C LEU A 43 -7.61 -5.75 16.12
N ASN A 44 -6.80 -6.63 16.70
CA ASN A 44 -5.69 -6.26 17.56
C ASN A 44 -4.53 -5.77 16.68
N TRP A 45 -4.51 -4.48 16.37
CA TRP A 45 -3.62 -3.89 15.36
C TRP A 45 -2.12 -4.09 15.65
N ILE A 46 -1.72 -4.26 16.91
CA ILE A 46 -0.31 -4.55 17.25
C ILE A 46 0.14 -5.91 16.71
N LEU A 47 -0.78 -6.85 16.52
CA LEU A 47 -0.52 -8.18 15.95
C LEU A 47 -0.74 -8.21 14.43
N ALA A 48 -1.34 -7.17 13.88
CA ALA A 48 -1.70 -7.10 12.46
C ALA A 48 -0.47 -6.98 11.57
N ALA A 49 -0.50 -7.70 10.45
CA ALA A 49 0.49 -7.60 9.37
C ALA A 49 -0.16 -7.33 8.00
N ASP A 50 -1.49 -7.24 7.94
CA ASP A 50 -2.26 -7.06 6.72
C ASP A 50 -3.01 -5.72 6.68
N ALA A 51 -3.24 -5.20 5.48
CA ALA A 51 -3.88 -3.90 5.26
C ALA A 51 -5.34 -3.85 5.73
N SER A 52 -6.09 -4.96 5.62
CA SER A 52 -7.49 -5.03 6.04
C SER A 52 -7.62 -4.87 7.54
N SER A 53 -6.74 -5.51 8.33
CA SER A 53 -6.71 -5.38 9.79
C SER A 53 -6.49 -3.93 10.23
N PHE A 54 -5.52 -3.22 9.62
CA PHE A 54 -5.29 -1.80 9.91
C PHE A 54 -6.47 -0.92 9.48
N SER A 55 -7.05 -1.18 8.31
CA SER A 55 -8.21 -0.44 7.83
C SER A 55 -9.40 -0.57 8.78
N TYR A 56 -9.71 -1.78 9.24
CA TYR A 56 -10.83 -2.02 10.15
C TYR A 56 -10.64 -1.31 11.49
N ALA A 57 -9.48 -1.48 12.12
CA ALA A 57 -9.16 -0.83 13.40
C ALA A 57 -9.14 0.71 13.27
N GLY A 58 -8.64 1.24 12.14
CA GLY A 58 -8.53 2.66 11.86
C GLY A 58 -9.87 3.42 11.82
N HIS A 59 -11.01 2.72 11.71
CA HIS A 59 -12.32 3.36 11.84
C HIS A 59 -12.67 3.71 13.29
N THR A 60 -12.00 3.12 14.29
CA THR A 60 -12.33 3.27 15.70
C THR A 60 -11.30 4.03 16.52
N VAL A 61 -10.09 4.21 15.97
CA VAL A 61 -9.01 4.94 16.63
C VAL A 61 -8.14 5.62 15.60
N ASP A 62 -7.93 6.93 15.78
CA ASP A 62 -7.04 7.71 14.94
C ASP A 62 -5.56 7.49 15.34
N SER A 63 -4.65 7.87 14.47
CA SER A 63 -3.22 8.00 14.75
C SER A 63 -2.86 9.39 15.28
N LEU A 64 -1.59 9.63 15.63
CA LEU A 64 -1.12 10.95 16.07
C LEU A 64 -1.35 12.04 15.04
N ALA A 65 -1.14 11.74 13.77
CA ALA A 65 -1.38 12.65 12.65
C ALA A 65 -1.81 11.88 11.40
N THR A 66 -2.42 12.58 10.47
CA THR A 66 -2.71 12.10 9.12
C THR A 66 -2.23 13.12 8.09
N TYR A 67 -2.48 12.90 6.80
CA TYR A 67 -2.21 13.88 5.75
C TYR A 67 -3.38 13.97 4.78
N ASP A 68 -3.53 15.14 4.18
CA ASP A 68 -4.55 15.40 3.17
C ASP A 68 -4.14 14.89 1.76
N ASN A 69 -4.96 15.17 0.76
CA ASN A 69 -4.69 14.78 -0.63
C ASN A 69 -3.50 15.50 -1.28
N GLN A 70 -2.98 16.56 -0.66
CA GLN A 70 -1.78 17.28 -1.05
C GLN A 70 -0.57 16.86 -0.24
N LEU A 71 -0.71 15.81 0.61
CA LEU A 71 0.31 15.30 1.52
C LEU A 71 0.76 16.31 2.59
N ASN A 72 -0.07 17.32 2.90
CA ASN A 72 0.17 18.19 4.04
C ASN A 72 -0.22 17.48 5.32
N ILE A 73 0.67 17.53 6.31
CA ILE A 73 0.42 16.91 7.61
C ILE A 73 -0.72 17.64 8.32
N GLN A 74 -1.65 16.84 8.85
CA GLN A 74 -2.81 17.27 9.60
C GLN A 74 -2.65 16.85 11.07
N LEU A 75 -2.24 17.79 11.94
CA LEU A 75 -2.10 17.56 13.39
C LEU A 75 -3.44 17.67 14.15
N ARG A 76 -4.55 17.70 13.45
CA ARG A 76 -5.89 17.66 14.05
C ARG A 76 -6.33 16.28 14.55
N CYS A 77 -5.43 15.29 14.48
CA CYS A 77 -5.65 13.94 15.02
C CYS A 77 -5.32 13.87 16.53
N LEU A 78 -4.75 12.77 17.02
CA LEU A 78 -4.48 12.60 18.45
C LEU A 78 -3.35 13.51 18.96
N ALA A 79 -2.44 13.98 18.08
CA ALA A 79 -1.43 14.98 18.43
C ALA A 79 -1.94 16.41 18.23
N ARG A 80 -1.52 17.32 19.13
CA ARG A 80 -1.59 18.77 18.92
C ARG A 80 -0.33 19.29 18.22
N ASP A 81 0.81 18.67 18.52
CA ASP A 81 2.10 19.08 17.98
C ASP A 81 3.12 17.95 17.96
N VAL A 82 4.04 18.00 17.00
CA VAL A 82 5.20 17.11 16.90
C VAL A 82 6.41 17.95 16.48
N GLU A 83 7.32 18.17 17.41
CA GLU A 83 8.54 18.94 17.19
C GLU A 83 9.74 18.01 17.04
N VAL A 84 10.66 18.38 16.15
CA VAL A 84 11.94 17.70 15.97
C VAL A 84 13.05 18.65 16.39
N SER A 85 13.94 18.17 17.28
CA SER A 85 15.09 18.97 17.72
C SER A 85 16.00 19.37 16.54
N PRO A 86 16.75 20.49 16.64
CA PRO A 86 17.61 20.96 15.55
C PRO A 86 18.71 19.98 15.13
N ASP A 87 19.09 19.06 16.01
CA ASP A 87 20.04 17.97 15.70
C ASP A 87 19.37 16.74 15.07
N GLY A 88 18.02 16.72 15.01
CA GLY A 88 17.25 15.63 14.41
C GLY A 88 17.18 14.36 15.26
N LEU A 89 17.54 14.43 16.55
CA LEU A 89 17.64 13.25 17.42
C LEU A 89 16.48 13.09 18.39
N VAL A 90 15.81 14.19 18.78
CA VAL A 90 14.70 14.16 19.74
C VAL A 90 13.42 14.60 19.08
N TYR A 91 12.41 13.76 19.17
CA TYR A 91 11.04 14.01 18.70
C TYR A 91 10.15 14.23 19.92
N THR A 92 9.60 15.44 20.07
CA THR A 92 8.69 15.79 21.17
C THR A 92 7.27 15.78 20.63
N VAL A 93 6.43 14.93 21.22
CA VAL A 93 5.02 14.79 20.85
C VAL A 93 4.15 15.33 21.96
N THR A 94 3.28 16.28 21.63
CA THR A 94 2.23 16.78 22.52
C THR A 94 0.89 16.26 22.04
N ILE A 95 0.24 15.40 22.84
CA ILE A 95 -1.09 14.87 22.55
C ILE A 95 -2.20 15.82 23.02
N ARG A 96 -3.39 15.61 22.51
CA ARG A 96 -4.60 16.34 22.97
C ARG A 96 -4.91 15.98 24.41
N ASP A 97 -5.49 16.96 25.13
CA ASP A 97 -5.90 16.86 26.55
C ASP A 97 -7.37 16.47 26.74
N ASP A 98 -8.12 16.28 25.62
CA ASP A 98 -9.54 15.90 25.63
C ASP A 98 -9.78 14.44 25.21
N LEU A 99 -8.70 13.65 25.06
CA LEU A 99 -8.78 12.23 24.70
C LEU A 99 -9.18 11.37 25.90
N LYS A 100 -10.11 10.45 25.70
CA LYS A 100 -10.61 9.56 26.75
C LYS A 100 -10.79 8.13 26.27
N TRP A 101 -10.33 7.20 27.08
CA TRP A 101 -10.64 5.79 26.95
C TRP A 101 -12.12 5.51 27.22
N SER A 102 -12.61 4.31 26.86
CA SER A 102 -14.03 3.91 27.05
C SER A 102 -14.47 3.88 28.52
N ASN A 103 -13.55 3.69 29.47
CA ASN A 103 -13.82 3.77 30.90
C ASN A 103 -13.90 5.22 31.44
N GLY A 104 -13.72 6.23 30.58
CA GLY A 104 -13.74 7.65 30.92
C GLY A 104 -12.41 8.19 31.43
N SER A 105 -11.38 7.37 31.67
CA SER A 105 -10.04 7.85 32.03
C SER A 105 -9.37 8.56 30.86
N GLN A 106 -8.50 9.51 31.17
CA GLN A 106 -7.76 10.28 30.17
C GLN A 106 -6.71 9.40 29.51
N VAL A 107 -6.53 9.60 28.20
CA VAL A 107 -5.36 9.08 27.46
C VAL A 107 -4.17 9.94 27.80
N THR A 108 -3.06 9.33 28.16
CA THR A 108 -1.85 10.03 28.61
C THR A 108 -0.63 9.67 27.76
N ALA A 109 0.41 10.48 27.86
CA ALA A 109 1.72 10.20 27.28
C ALA A 109 2.29 8.86 27.75
N GLU A 110 1.94 8.45 28.99
CA GLU A 110 2.35 7.14 29.53
C GLU A 110 1.73 5.96 28.79
N ASP A 111 0.50 6.09 28.24
CA ASP A 111 -0.11 5.03 27.41
C ASP A 111 0.71 4.82 26.13
N TYR A 112 1.20 5.89 25.51
CA TYR A 112 2.09 5.82 24.32
C TYR A 112 3.45 5.20 24.65
N VAL A 113 4.07 5.64 25.75
CA VAL A 113 5.37 5.10 26.19
C VAL A 113 5.24 3.64 26.58
N TYR A 114 4.16 3.25 27.25
CA TYR A 114 3.86 1.86 27.57
C TYR A 114 3.65 1.01 26.30
N THR A 115 2.88 1.51 25.32
CA THR A 115 2.67 0.84 24.04
C THR A 115 4.00 0.56 23.34
N LEU A 116 4.89 1.55 23.30
CA LEU A 116 6.21 1.37 22.69
C LEU A 116 7.07 0.38 23.48
N LYS A 117 7.30 0.62 24.80
CA LYS A 117 8.26 -0.15 25.59
C LYS A 117 7.79 -1.57 25.92
N ASN A 118 6.54 -1.70 26.36
CA ASN A 118 6.04 -2.95 26.96
C ASN A 118 5.31 -3.85 25.96
N LEU A 119 4.87 -3.29 24.82
CA LEU A 119 4.23 -4.06 23.75
C LEU A 119 5.13 -4.14 22.51
N MET A 120 5.35 -3.03 21.79
CA MET A 120 6.03 -3.06 20.49
C MET A 120 7.53 -3.43 20.58
N PHE A 121 8.23 -3.06 21.66
CA PHE A 121 9.66 -3.31 21.85
C PHE A 121 9.93 -4.55 22.70
N SER A 122 8.90 -5.12 23.29
CA SER A 122 9.05 -6.29 24.18
C SER A 122 9.57 -7.52 23.44
N ASP A 123 10.15 -8.44 24.19
CA ASP A 123 10.61 -9.73 23.66
C ASP A 123 9.51 -10.80 23.76
N TRP A 124 8.45 -10.54 24.54
CA TRP A 124 7.35 -11.47 24.70
C TRP A 124 6.28 -11.35 23.60
N LEU A 125 6.26 -10.23 22.86
CA LEU A 125 5.33 -9.96 21.75
C LEU A 125 6.09 -9.77 20.44
N ASN A 126 5.76 -10.53 19.42
CA ASN A 126 6.36 -10.36 18.09
C ASN A 126 5.62 -9.26 17.31
N TYR A 127 6.00 -8.00 17.54
CA TYR A 127 5.45 -6.87 16.77
C TYR A 127 6.05 -6.86 15.34
N PRO A 128 5.24 -7.02 14.28
CA PRO A 128 5.73 -7.20 12.91
C PRO A 128 6.57 -6.02 12.38
N TYR A 129 6.32 -4.81 12.87
CA TYR A 129 6.98 -3.57 12.42
C TYR A 129 8.01 -3.03 13.42
N LYS A 130 8.53 -3.87 14.30
CA LYS A 130 9.56 -3.49 15.31
C LYS A 130 10.79 -2.84 14.65
N SER A 131 11.15 -3.27 13.43
CA SER A 131 12.29 -2.73 12.67
C SER A 131 12.17 -1.25 12.32
N LEU A 132 10.96 -0.69 12.23
CA LEU A 132 10.76 0.75 11.98
C LEU A 132 11.23 1.63 13.15
N TRP A 133 11.38 1.04 14.35
CA TRP A 133 11.78 1.68 15.59
C TRP A 133 13.21 1.32 16.01
N GLN A 134 13.94 0.67 15.10
CA GLN A 134 15.33 0.30 15.28
C GLN A 134 16.27 1.24 14.53
N GLU A 135 17.51 1.27 14.99
CA GLU A 135 18.60 2.01 14.35
C GLU A 135 19.92 1.26 14.56
N GLU A 136 20.85 1.47 13.64
CA GLU A 136 22.20 0.89 13.73
C GLU A 136 23.15 1.88 14.39
N VAL A 137 23.76 1.49 15.49
CA VAL A 137 24.74 2.29 16.24
C VAL A 137 25.97 1.41 16.50
N ASP A 138 27.13 1.81 16.00
CA ASP A 138 28.40 1.08 16.13
C ASP A 138 28.28 -0.41 15.75
N GLY A 139 27.53 -0.70 14.67
CA GLY A 139 27.31 -2.05 14.16
C GLY A 139 26.36 -2.91 15.01
N LYS A 140 25.56 -2.29 15.88
CA LYS A 140 24.54 -2.96 16.69
C LYS A 140 23.18 -2.35 16.42
N THR A 141 22.19 -3.21 16.26
CA THR A 141 20.79 -2.78 16.18
C THR A 141 20.28 -2.44 17.58
N VAL A 142 19.81 -1.21 17.76
CA VAL A 142 19.23 -0.72 19.02
C VAL A 142 17.84 -0.14 18.79
N LEU A 143 17.03 -0.08 19.83
CA LEU A 143 15.70 0.54 19.78
C LEU A 143 15.79 2.01 20.17
N VAL A 144 14.91 2.84 19.57
CA VAL A 144 14.70 4.23 20.00
C VAL A 144 14.23 4.28 21.46
N THR A 145 14.45 5.40 22.14
CA THR A 145 14.12 5.56 23.57
C THR A 145 12.92 6.47 23.77
N PRO A 146 11.70 5.94 24.07
CA PRO A 146 10.54 6.74 24.42
C PRO A 146 10.55 7.07 25.93
N GLN A 147 10.07 8.31 26.27
CA GLN A 147 9.97 8.79 27.65
C GLN A 147 8.78 9.74 27.81
N ALA A 148 7.92 9.51 28.79
CA ALA A 148 6.90 10.47 29.20
C ALA A 148 7.55 11.67 29.94
N VAL A 149 7.19 12.88 29.54
CA VAL A 149 7.63 14.12 30.16
C VAL A 149 6.58 14.62 31.16
N ASN A 150 5.32 14.56 30.77
CA ASN A 150 4.16 14.85 31.61
C ASN A 150 2.94 14.09 31.03
N ASP A 151 1.74 14.35 31.53
CA ASP A 151 0.53 13.61 31.12
C ASP A 151 0.18 13.74 29.64
N THR A 152 0.58 14.84 28.96
CA THR A 152 0.27 15.10 27.57
C THR A 152 1.49 15.13 26.64
N THR A 153 2.70 15.02 27.17
CA THR A 153 3.92 15.15 26.39
C THR A 153 4.85 13.97 26.61
N PHE A 154 5.32 13.38 25.51
CA PHE A 154 6.39 12.38 25.55
C PHE A 154 7.44 12.68 24.48
N THR A 155 8.64 12.14 24.69
CA THR A 155 9.73 12.24 23.72
C THR A 155 10.09 10.84 23.19
N ILE A 156 10.61 10.82 21.96
CA ILE A 156 11.28 9.64 21.38
C ILE A 156 12.67 10.11 20.96
N THR A 157 13.70 9.48 21.55
CA THR A 157 15.10 9.83 21.29
C THR A 157 15.75 8.76 20.43
N ARG A 158 16.44 9.20 19.37
CA ARG A 158 17.31 8.42 18.50
C ARG A 158 18.77 8.71 18.81
N GLN A 159 19.65 7.78 18.46
CA GLN A 159 21.10 7.99 18.49
C GLN A 159 21.66 8.37 17.13
N THR A 160 20.92 8.05 16.05
CA THR A 160 21.27 8.41 14.67
C THR A 160 20.18 9.25 14.02
N VAL A 161 20.57 10.20 13.19
CA VAL A 161 19.62 11.07 12.48
C VAL A 161 18.91 10.27 11.39
N TYR A 162 17.58 10.35 11.38
CA TYR A 162 16.76 9.85 10.27
C TYR A 162 15.60 10.84 10.05
N PRO A 163 15.70 11.77 9.09
CA PRO A 163 14.75 12.87 8.91
C PRO A 163 13.31 12.43 8.67
N GLU A 164 13.11 11.25 8.09
CA GLU A 164 11.79 10.72 7.77
C GLU A 164 11.16 9.91 8.91
N PHE A 165 11.87 9.70 10.02
CA PHE A 165 11.33 8.95 11.17
C PHE A 165 10.07 9.59 11.76
N VAL A 166 9.90 10.89 11.60
CA VAL A 166 8.68 11.60 12.02
C VAL A 166 7.40 11.00 11.41
N TYR A 167 7.46 10.48 10.18
CA TYR A 167 6.30 9.83 9.54
C TYR A 167 5.93 8.50 10.21
N THR A 168 6.91 7.78 10.74
CA THR A 168 6.66 6.60 11.60
C THR A 168 5.94 7.00 12.88
N ILE A 169 6.33 8.12 13.50
CA ILE A 169 5.69 8.67 14.69
C ILE A 169 4.25 9.08 14.41
N TYR A 170 3.96 9.72 13.27
CA TYR A 170 2.61 10.14 12.92
C TYR A 170 1.61 8.99 12.87
N GLY A 171 2.05 7.80 12.48
CA GLY A 171 1.21 6.59 12.46
C GLY A 171 0.96 5.93 13.82
N LEU A 172 1.57 6.43 14.90
CA LEU A 172 1.46 5.78 16.21
C LEU A 172 0.08 5.96 16.82
N THR A 173 -0.45 4.85 17.33
CA THR A 173 -1.73 4.75 18.05
C THR A 173 -1.47 4.16 19.44
N PRO A 174 -2.09 4.67 20.52
CA PRO A 174 -1.84 4.14 21.85
C PRO A 174 -2.67 2.89 22.16
N TYR A 175 -2.18 2.06 23.10
CA TYR A 175 -2.96 1.06 23.82
C TYR A 175 -3.22 1.51 25.24
N PRO A 176 -4.39 1.22 25.81
CA PRO A 176 -4.70 1.58 27.20
C PRO A 176 -3.85 0.74 28.18
N LYS A 177 -2.92 1.39 28.86
CA LYS A 177 -2.04 0.73 29.83
C LYS A 177 -2.84 -0.04 30.89
N TYR A 178 -3.98 0.53 31.36
CA TYR A 178 -4.81 -0.08 32.40
C TYR A 178 -5.45 -1.42 32.00
N ILE A 179 -5.56 -1.72 30.69
CA ILE A 179 -5.99 -3.04 30.18
C ILE A 179 -4.75 -3.90 29.84
N ALA A 180 -3.83 -3.34 29.06
CA ALA A 180 -2.74 -4.10 28.45
C ALA A 180 -1.81 -4.73 29.51
N VAL A 181 -1.62 -4.08 30.67
CA VAL A 181 -0.82 -4.60 31.78
C VAL A 181 -1.31 -5.97 32.29
N ASN A 182 -2.60 -6.28 32.16
CA ASN A 182 -3.16 -7.57 32.60
C ASN A 182 -2.73 -8.75 31.72
N TYR A 183 -2.21 -8.48 30.53
CA TYR A 183 -1.79 -9.47 29.55
C TYR A 183 -0.26 -9.54 29.38
N GLU A 184 0.48 -8.68 30.06
CA GLU A 184 1.93 -8.55 29.89
C GLU A 184 2.65 -9.88 30.14
N GLY A 185 3.52 -10.27 29.19
CA GLY A 185 4.24 -11.56 29.24
C GLY A 185 3.42 -12.79 28.82
N ASN A 186 2.14 -12.63 28.47
CA ASN A 186 1.28 -13.74 28.06
C ASN A 186 0.70 -13.49 26.66
N VAL A 187 1.45 -13.91 25.63
CA VAL A 187 1.06 -13.74 24.20
C VAL A 187 -0.29 -14.35 23.89
N GLU A 188 -0.58 -15.55 24.40
CA GLU A 188 -1.84 -16.24 24.11
C GLU A 188 -3.03 -15.46 24.68
N ALA A 189 -2.94 -15.03 25.93
CA ALA A 189 -4.00 -14.23 26.56
C ALA A 189 -4.17 -12.87 25.87
N PHE A 190 -3.06 -12.21 25.48
CA PHE A 190 -3.11 -10.95 24.74
C PHE A 190 -3.75 -11.11 23.35
N THR A 191 -3.44 -12.19 22.65
CA THR A 191 -4.02 -12.51 21.32
C THR A 191 -5.53 -12.78 21.43
N GLN A 192 -5.97 -13.37 22.54
CA GLN A 192 -7.38 -13.70 22.80
C GLN A 192 -8.14 -12.58 23.54
N ALA A 193 -7.46 -11.48 23.91
CA ALA A 193 -8.05 -10.40 24.70
C ALA A 193 -9.30 -9.80 24.02
N PRO A 194 -10.49 -9.93 24.63
CA PRO A 194 -11.75 -9.48 24.01
C PRO A 194 -11.79 -7.97 23.80
N GLU A 195 -11.15 -7.20 24.67
CA GLU A 195 -11.11 -5.74 24.58
C GLU A 195 -10.40 -5.30 23.30
N PHE A 196 -9.31 -5.97 22.90
CA PHE A 196 -8.56 -5.65 21.70
C PHE A 196 -9.18 -6.26 20.44
N ASN A 197 -9.75 -7.46 20.55
CA ASN A 197 -10.40 -8.12 19.42
C ASN A 197 -11.78 -7.54 19.08
N ASN A 198 -12.40 -6.77 19.99
CA ASN A 198 -13.66 -6.06 19.77
C ASN A 198 -13.50 -4.53 19.88
N LEU A 199 -12.29 -4.00 19.94
CA LEU A 199 -11.97 -2.57 19.96
C LEU A 199 -12.80 -1.77 21.01
N THR A 200 -13.15 -2.42 22.14
CA THR A 200 -14.08 -1.82 23.14
C THR A 200 -13.41 -0.75 23.99
N TYR A 201 -12.10 -0.60 23.89
CA TYR A 201 -11.30 0.34 24.67
C TYR A 201 -11.23 1.75 24.06
N THR A 202 -11.55 1.92 22.78
CA THR A 202 -11.19 3.09 21.96
C THR A 202 -11.82 4.42 22.41
N GLY A 203 -12.88 4.39 23.20
CA GLY A 203 -13.45 5.60 23.80
C GLY A 203 -13.88 6.67 22.80
N ASN A 204 -13.27 7.87 22.88
CA ASN A 204 -13.53 8.95 21.94
C ASN A 204 -12.46 9.11 20.84
N LEU A 205 -11.55 8.14 20.68
CA LEU A 205 -10.35 8.28 19.86
C LEU A 205 -10.59 8.16 18.35
N GLY A 206 -11.77 7.75 17.92
CA GLY A 206 -12.11 7.61 16.51
C GLY A 206 -13.54 7.99 16.19
N PRO A 207 -13.85 8.22 14.89
CA PRO A 207 -15.17 8.67 14.44
C PRO A 207 -16.27 7.64 14.62
N TYR A 208 -15.93 6.37 14.72
CA TYR A 208 -16.86 5.27 14.92
C TYR A 208 -16.44 4.38 16.09
N ARG A 209 -17.36 3.53 16.55
CA ARG A 209 -17.18 2.48 17.55
C ARG A 209 -17.48 1.13 16.94
N PHE A 210 -16.73 0.11 17.35
CA PHE A 210 -16.98 -1.27 16.92
C PHE A 210 -18.43 -1.69 17.30
N LYS A 211 -19.09 -2.36 16.37
CA LYS A 211 -20.42 -2.93 16.57
C LYS A 211 -20.45 -4.43 16.33
N GLU A 212 -19.99 -4.88 15.18
CA GLU A 212 -20.09 -6.27 14.77
C GLU A 212 -18.98 -6.64 13.77
N TRP A 213 -18.49 -7.86 13.84
CA TRP A 213 -17.65 -8.45 12.82
C TRP A 213 -18.12 -9.88 12.51
N VAL A 214 -18.69 -10.10 11.35
CA VAL A 214 -19.04 -11.42 10.81
C VAL A 214 -17.97 -11.80 9.81
N ARG A 215 -17.16 -12.79 10.17
CA ARG A 215 -16.01 -13.24 9.38
C ARG A 215 -16.39 -13.57 7.94
N ASN A 216 -15.60 -13.06 6.98
CA ASN A 216 -15.79 -13.23 5.54
C ASN A 216 -17.14 -12.72 4.99
N ASP A 217 -17.86 -11.87 5.75
CA ASP A 217 -19.10 -11.25 5.31
C ASP A 217 -19.06 -9.73 5.49
N ARG A 218 -18.94 -9.24 6.73
CA ARG A 218 -18.95 -7.80 7.00
C ARG A 218 -18.29 -7.41 8.32
N PHE A 219 -17.77 -6.20 8.33
CA PHE A 219 -17.36 -5.46 9.52
C PHE A 219 -18.23 -4.22 9.65
N VAL A 220 -18.78 -3.97 10.85
CA VAL A 220 -19.71 -2.87 11.11
C VAL A 220 -19.21 -2.04 12.27
N VAL A 221 -19.13 -0.75 12.04
CA VAL A 221 -18.90 0.25 13.09
C VAL A 221 -20.06 1.23 13.12
N GLU A 222 -20.39 1.74 14.32
CA GLU A 222 -21.47 2.73 14.52
C GLU A 222 -20.88 4.08 14.90
N ARG A 223 -21.61 5.16 14.59
CA ARG A 223 -21.21 6.53 14.89
C ARG A 223 -20.80 6.69 16.34
N ASN A 224 -19.65 7.33 16.56
CA ASN A 224 -19.19 7.72 17.88
C ASN A 224 -19.66 9.15 18.22
N PRO A 225 -20.68 9.32 19.10
CA PRO A 225 -21.17 10.65 19.45
C PRO A 225 -20.19 11.47 20.28
N ASP A 226 -19.21 10.79 20.91
CA ASP A 226 -18.21 11.40 21.78
C ASP A 226 -16.88 11.67 21.05
N TYR A 227 -16.81 11.43 19.73
CA TYR A 227 -15.60 11.63 18.94
C TYR A 227 -14.96 12.99 19.24
N TYR A 228 -13.67 12.98 19.58
CA TYR A 228 -12.97 14.17 20.08
C TYR A 228 -13.00 15.35 19.10
N LEU A 229 -12.99 15.09 17.78
CA LEU A 229 -13.15 16.13 16.75
C LEU A 229 -14.61 16.53 16.51
N GLY A 230 -15.57 15.82 17.05
CA GLY A 230 -17.00 16.06 16.77
C GLY A 230 -17.48 17.48 17.11
N LYS A 231 -16.83 18.16 18.06
CA LYS A 231 -17.11 19.56 18.39
C LYS A 231 -16.60 20.55 17.34
N ASP A 232 -15.49 20.21 16.68
CA ASP A 232 -14.82 21.10 15.73
C ASP A 232 -15.33 20.90 14.30
N VAL A 233 -15.59 19.65 13.90
CA VAL A 233 -15.94 19.28 12.51
C VAL A 233 -17.33 18.66 12.37
N GLY A 234 -18.05 18.44 13.47
CA GLY A 234 -19.29 17.68 13.52
C GLY A 234 -19.09 16.18 13.73
N ALA A 235 -20.10 15.51 14.27
CA ALA A 235 -20.08 14.05 14.36
C ALA A 235 -20.16 13.44 12.95
N PRO A 236 -19.67 12.20 12.75
CA PRO A 236 -19.85 11.50 11.48
C PRO A 236 -21.31 11.51 11.03
N TYR A 237 -21.54 11.77 9.74
CA TYR A 237 -22.91 11.86 9.21
C TYR A 237 -23.62 10.50 9.25
N PHE A 238 -22.92 9.45 8.81
CA PHE A 238 -23.49 8.11 8.71
C PHE A 238 -23.69 7.48 10.09
N GLY A 239 -24.83 6.83 10.30
CA GLY A 239 -25.12 6.09 11.54
C GLY A 239 -24.23 4.86 11.70
N GLN A 240 -23.93 4.21 10.59
CA GLN A 240 -23.01 3.08 10.51
C GLN A 240 -22.10 3.23 9.29
N TYR A 241 -20.86 2.73 9.43
CA TYR A 241 -19.97 2.45 8.33
C TYR A 241 -19.78 0.93 8.26
N ILE A 242 -20.05 0.34 7.10
CA ILE A 242 -20.10 -1.10 6.90
C ILE A 242 -19.11 -1.46 5.80
N ILE A 243 -18.09 -2.23 6.13
CA ILE A 243 -17.27 -2.90 5.12
C ILE A 243 -17.96 -4.23 4.81
N LYS A 244 -18.37 -4.43 3.55
CA LYS A 244 -19.06 -5.63 3.09
C LYS A 244 -18.20 -6.37 2.08
N LEU A 245 -17.94 -7.65 2.34
CA LEU A 245 -17.09 -8.49 1.50
C LEU A 245 -17.90 -9.19 0.40
N PHE A 246 -17.31 -9.24 -0.79
CA PHE A 246 -17.84 -9.91 -1.96
C PHE A 246 -16.84 -10.92 -2.49
N SER A 247 -17.31 -12.08 -2.92
CA SER A 247 -16.46 -13.15 -3.41
C SER A 247 -15.84 -12.88 -4.79
N THR A 248 -16.42 -11.95 -5.57
CA THR A 248 -15.93 -11.61 -6.92
C THR A 248 -16.14 -10.13 -7.22
N SER A 249 -15.27 -9.55 -8.04
CA SER A 249 -15.46 -8.18 -8.55
C SER A 249 -16.77 -8.02 -9.32
N ALA A 250 -17.24 -9.04 -10.01
CA ALA A 250 -18.51 -8.99 -10.76
C ALA A 250 -19.73 -8.82 -9.84
N THR A 251 -19.80 -9.57 -8.73
CA THR A 251 -20.89 -9.43 -7.74
C THR A 251 -20.81 -8.10 -7.00
N LEU A 252 -19.60 -7.64 -6.70
CA LEU A 252 -19.34 -6.35 -6.09
C LEU A 252 -19.86 -5.21 -6.97
N GLN A 253 -19.49 -5.20 -8.25
CA GLN A 253 -19.89 -4.16 -9.18
C GLN A 253 -21.39 -4.18 -9.48
N ALA A 254 -22.02 -5.36 -9.54
CA ALA A 254 -23.48 -5.49 -9.66
C ALA A 254 -24.19 -4.86 -8.44
N ALA A 255 -23.67 -5.05 -7.23
CA ALA A 255 -24.21 -4.46 -6.01
C ALA A 255 -24.09 -2.92 -6.00
N LEU A 256 -22.97 -2.36 -6.51
CA LEU A 256 -22.82 -0.91 -6.67
C LEU A 256 -23.83 -0.35 -7.68
N GLU A 257 -23.98 -0.99 -8.83
CA GLU A 257 -24.93 -0.58 -9.87
C GLU A 257 -26.39 -0.61 -9.38
N ALA A 258 -26.76 -1.65 -8.61
CA ALA A 258 -28.07 -1.78 -7.99
C ALA A 258 -28.33 -0.76 -6.86
N GLY A 259 -27.29 -0.12 -6.33
CA GLY A 259 -27.37 0.78 -5.18
C GLY A 259 -27.48 0.06 -3.83
N ASP A 260 -27.08 -1.23 -3.78
CA ASP A 260 -27.04 -2.03 -2.55
C ASP A 260 -25.83 -1.66 -1.68
N ILE A 261 -24.78 -1.10 -2.30
CA ILE A 261 -23.59 -0.56 -1.64
C ILE A 261 -23.35 0.88 -2.08
N THR A 262 -22.61 1.63 -1.27
CA THR A 262 -22.36 3.07 -1.46
C THR A 262 -21.10 3.33 -2.27
N GLU A 263 -20.09 2.49 -2.09
CA GLU A 263 -18.75 2.63 -2.69
C GLU A 263 -18.19 1.27 -3.09
N SER A 264 -17.38 1.22 -4.14
CA SER A 264 -16.48 0.11 -4.41
C SER A 264 -15.38 0.47 -5.41
N GLY A 265 -14.32 -0.34 -5.45
CA GLY A 265 -13.37 -0.37 -6.55
C GLY A 265 -14.04 -0.78 -7.87
N ILE A 266 -13.58 -0.20 -8.97
CA ILE A 266 -14.06 -0.52 -10.33
C ILE A 266 -12.90 -1.04 -11.16
N GLU A 267 -13.11 -2.22 -11.77
CA GLU A 267 -12.14 -2.80 -12.70
C GLU A 267 -11.89 -1.88 -13.91
N PRO A 268 -10.64 -1.74 -14.38
CA PRO A 268 -10.31 -0.87 -15.51
C PRO A 268 -11.20 -1.05 -16.73
N ALA A 269 -11.56 -2.28 -17.08
CA ALA A 269 -12.41 -2.59 -18.24
C ALA A 269 -13.85 -2.06 -18.09
N GLU A 270 -14.33 -1.88 -16.86
CA GLU A 270 -15.70 -1.48 -16.55
C GLU A 270 -15.86 0.06 -16.34
N VAL A 271 -14.76 0.79 -16.21
CA VAL A 271 -14.78 2.22 -15.86
C VAL A 271 -15.66 3.04 -16.78
N ASN A 272 -15.55 2.83 -18.10
CA ASN A 272 -16.34 3.60 -19.08
C ASN A 272 -17.84 3.26 -18.96
N ARG A 273 -18.18 2.01 -18.69
CA ARG A 273 -19.57 1.60 -18.44
C ARG A 273 -20.13 2.28 -17.21
N PHE A 274 -19.38 2.22 -16.07
CA PHE A 274 -19.82 2.85 -14.83
C PHE A 274 -19.93 4.37 -14.93
N ARG A 275 -19.03 5.05 -15.65
CA ARG A 275 -19.12 6.49 -15.92
C ARG A 275 -20.38 6.89 -16.70
N SER A 276 -20.97 5.98 -17.48
CA SER A 276 -22.21 6.22 -18.21
C SER A 276 -23.47 6.05 -17.36
N LEU A 277 -23.38 5.46 -16.18
CA LEU A 277 -24.53 5.24 -15.29
C LEU A 277 -24.94 6.55 -14.61
N PRO A 278 -26.26 6.89 -14.61
CA PRO A 278 -26.72 8.19 -14.10
C PRO A 278 -26.61 8.32 -12.58
N ASN A 279 -26.59 7.21 -11.86
CA ASN A 279 -26.57 7.12 -10.39
C ASN A 279 -25.17 6.90 -9.81
N ILE A 280 -24.13 6.73 -10.63
CA ILE A 280 -22.76 6.46 -10.18
C ILE A 280 -21.85 7.64 -10.57
N LYS A 281 -20.89 7.94 -9.70
CA LYS A 281 -19.75 8.83 -9.95
C LYS A 281 -18.46 8.05 -9.79
N VAL A 282 -17.60 8.08 -10.79
CA VAL A 282 -16.31 7.35 -10.79
C VAL A 282 -15.17 8.33 -10.69
N TYR A 283 -14.31 8.13 -9.70
CA TYR A 283 -13.05 8.81 -9.53
C TYR A 283 -11.90 7.90 -9.96
N THR A 284 -10.94 8.47 -10.69
CA THR A 284 -9.66 7.83 -10.98
C THR A 284 -8.58 8.56 -10.19
N ILE A 285 -7.97 7.89 -9.23
CA ILE A 285 -7.03 8.48 -8.29
C ILE A 285 -5.64 7.82 -8.42
N PRO A 286 -4.55 8.56 -8.17
CA PRO A 286 -3.23 7.97 -8.10
C PRO A 286 -3.12 7.01 -6.91
N THR A 287 -2.17 6.06 -6.99
CA THR A 287 -1.82 5.16 -5.88
C THR A 287 -0.33 5.23 -5.60
N THR A 288 0.11 4.60 -4.52
CA THR A 288 1.54 4.42 -4.21
C THR A 288 2.16 3.22 -4.94
N GLY A 289 1.32 2.42 -5.60
CA GLY A 289 1.72 1.18 -6.27
C GLY A 289 2.39 1.40 -7.62
N TYR A 290 3.42 0.63 -7.90
CA TYR A 290 4.07 0.57 -9.22
C TYR A 290 4.43 -0.86 -9.59
N THR A 291 4.57 -1.11 -10.89
CA THR A 291 5.07 -2.38 -11.42
C THR A 291 6.47 -2.17 -12.01
N LEU A 292 7.36 -3.10 -11.70
CA LEU A 292 8.71 -3.16 -12.25
C LEU A 292 9.00 -4.52 -12.90
N LEU A 293 10.00 -4.51 -13.79
CA LEU A 293 10.66 -5.70 -14.31
C LEU A 293 12.05 -5.78 -13.69
N ALA A 294 12.25 -6.70 -12.76
CA ALA A 294 13.54 -6.91 -12.12
C ALA A 294 14.49 -7.68 -13.06
N TYR A 295 15.76 -7.28 -13.07
CA TYR A 295 16.86 -7.91 -13.79
C TYR A 295 17.73 -8.72 -12.84
N ASN A 296 17.84 -10.03 -13.02
CA ASN A 296 18.67 -10.88 -12.16
C ASN A 296 20.16 -10.65 -12.44
N GLN A 297 20.82 -9.92 -11.55
CA GLN A 297 22.25 -9.63 -11.63
C GLN A 297 23.08 -10.63 -10.82
N ARG A 298 22.47 -11.70 -10.28
CA ARG A 298 23.11 -12.78 -9.53
C ARG A 298 23.68 -13.83 -10.48
N ALA A 299 24.44 -14.78 -9.92
CA ALA A 299 25.16 -15.79 -10.70
C ALA A 299 24.27 -16.77 -11.48
N ASN A 300 23.00 -16.95 -11.05
CA ASN A 300 22.02 -17.82 -11.72
C ASN A 300 21.10 -17.10 -12.70
N GLY A 301 21.33 -15.81 -12.98
CA GLY A 301 20.73 -15.07 -14.09
C GLY A 301 21.66 -15.00 -15.29
N TRP A 302 21.13 -14.53 -16.42
CA TRP A 302 21.97 -14.28 -17.60
C TRP A 302 23.06 -13.23 -17.28
N GLU A 303 24.31 -13.56 -17.55
CA GLU A 303 25.48 -12.72 -17.19
C GLU A 303 25.42 -11.30 -17.77
N GLY A 304 24.76 -11.12 -18.94
CA GLY A 304 24.58 -9.83 -19.59
C GLY A 304 23.82 -8.83 -18.72
N LEU A 305 22.98 -9.30 -17.82
CA LEU A 305 22.19 -8.42 -16.92
C LEU A 305 23.05 -7.71 -15.86
N LYS A 306 24.30 -8.11 -15.66
CA LYS A 306 25.28 -7.38 -14.84
C LYS A 306 25.74 -6.09 -15.49
N ASP A 307 25.67 -6.01 -16.81
CA ASP A 307 26.07 -4.84 -17.59
C ASP A 307 24.92 -3.83 -17.68
N LYS A 308 25.19 -2.58 -17.30
CA LYS A 308 24.24 -1.48 -17.37
C LYS A 308 23.72 -1.24 -18.79
N THR A 309 24.60 -1.26 -19.79
CA THR A 309 24.25 -1.02 -21.20
C THR A 309 23.25 -2.06 -21.70
N VAL A 310 23.43 -3.32 -21.28
CA VAL A 310 22.50 -4.41 -21.61
C VAL A 310 21.13 -4.17 -20.97
N ARG A 311 21.07 -3.80 -19.68
CA ARG A 311 19.80 -3.49 -19.01
C ARG A 311 19.09 -2.30 -19.67
N GLN A 312 19.84 -1.24 -20.01
CA GLN A 312 19.32 -0.09 -20.77
C GLN A 312 18.74 -0.50 -22.13
N ALA A 313 19.45 -1.38 -22.86
CA ALA A 313 18.99 -1.88 -24.15
C ALA A 313 17.67 -2.67 -24.02
N LEU A 314 17.55 -3.53 -23.01
CA LEU A 314 16.29 -4.26 -22.77
C LEU A 314 15.14 -3.29 -22.41
N SER A 315 15.37 -2.33 -21.51
CA SER A 315 14.38 -1.32 -21.13
C SER A 315 13.98 -0.43 -22.31
N MET A 316 14.92 -0.11 -23.21
CA MET A 316 14.69 0.65 -24.44
C MET A 316 13.78 -0.11 -25.44
N ALA A 317 13.78 -1.44 -25.39
CA ALA A 317 12.97 -2.27 -26.27
C ALA A 317 11.52 -2.46 -25.78
N ILE A 318 11.24 -2.23 -24.50
CA ILE A 318 9.93 -2.48 -23.87
C ILE A 318 9.06 -1.22 -23.94
N SER A 319 7.87 -1.33 -24.57
CA SER A 319 6.95 -0.20 -24.73
C SER A 319 6.11 0.03 -23.47
N LYS A 320 6.48 1.02 -22.65
CA LYS A 320 5.69 1.44 -21.48
C LYS A 320 4.37 2.08 -21.90
N GLN A 321 4.33 2.73 -23.08
CA GLN A 321 3.10 3.29 -23.60
C GLN A 321 2.09 2.18 -23.96
N THR A 322 2.54 1.06 -24.55
CA THR A 322 1.65 -0.09 -24.80
C THR A 322 1.11 -0.66 -23.50
N ILE A 323 1.97 -0.82 -22.48
CA ILE A 323 1.56 -1.30 -21.14
C ILE A 323 0.52 -0.36 -20.55
N SER A 324 0.79 0.94 -20.50
CA SER A 324 -0.11 1.96 -19.92
C SER A 324 -1.44 2.06 -20.67
N GLN A 325 -1.40 2.19 -22.01
CA GLN A 325 -2.60 2.55 -22.79
C GLN A 325 -3.39 1.34 -23.29
N ALA A 326 -2.71 0.28 -23.72
CA ALA A 326 -3.41 -0.87 -24.31
C ALA A 326 -3.73 -1.96 -23.30
N ILE A 327 -2.84 -2.22 -22.33
CA ILE A 327 -3.04 -3.27 -21.32
C ILE A 327 -3.79 -2.72 -20.11
N LEU A 328 -3.34 -1.57 -19.57
CA LEU A 328 -3.93 -0.93 -18.40
C LEU A 328 -4.95 0.16 -18.74
N LEU A 329 -5.35 0.26 -20.01
CA LEU A 329 -6.46 1.10 -20.51
C LEU A 329 -6.37 2.58 -20.11
N GLY A 330 -5.15 3.11 -19.92
CA GLY A 330 -4.90 4.48 -19.47
C GLY A 330 -5.01 4.67 -17.94
N PHE A 331 -5.21 3.61 -17.17
CA PHE A 331 -5.27 3.66 -15.70
C PHE A 331 -3.91 3.38 -15.05
N ALA A 332 -2.84 3.75 -15.73
CA ALA A 332 -1.48 3.75 -15.22
C ALA A 332 -0.64 4.76 -15.99
N GLU A 333 0.41 5.26 -15.37
CA GLU A 333 1.38 6.17 -15.99
C GLU A 333 2.74 5.49 -16.13
N PRO A 334 3.49 5.71 -17.23
CA PRO A 334 4.86 5.22 -17.34
C PRO A 334 5.72 5.67 -16.17
N ALA A 335 6.47 4.74 -15.57
CA ALA A 335 7.38 4.99 -14.46
C ALA A 335 8.84 4.96 -14.95
N TYR A 336 9.70 5.78 -14.33
CA TYR A 336 11.12 5.90 -14.68
C TYR A 336 12.03 5.87 -13.46
N SER A 337 11.44 5.99 -12.27
CA SER A 337 12.09 5.85 -10.97
C SER A 337 11.08 5.30 -9.96
N PHE A 338 11.49 5.14 -8.71
CA PHE A 338 10.63 4.69 -7.62
C PHE A 338 9.79 5.81 -6.99
N ILE A 339 9.98 7.08 -7.38
CA ILE A 339 9.25 8.24 -6.85
C ILE A 339 8.20 8.68 -7.86
N PRO A 340 6.89 8.54 -7.57
CA PRO A 340 5.82 8.96 -8.45
C PRO A 340 5.58 10.47 -8.43
N ALA A 341 4.93 11.00 -9.46
CA ALA A 341 4.63 12.43 -9.60
C ALA A 341 3.76 13.02 -8.47
N THR A 342 3.10 12.18 -7.69
CA THR A 342 2.32 12.58 -6.51
C THR A 342 3.18 12.84 -5.26
N SER A 343 4.43 12.40 -5.25
CA SER A 343 5.36 12.67 -4.15
C SER A 343 5.87 14.11 -4.20
N PRO A 344 5.99 14.82 -3.05
CA PRO A 344 6.62 16.14 -3.00
C PRO A 344 8.12 16.11 -3.36
N TRP A 345 8.72 14.93 -3.42
CA TRP A 345 10.12 14.70 -3.76
C TRP A 345 10.34 14.36 -5.24
N TYR A 346 9.26 14.32 -6.03
CA TYR A 346 9.33 13.97 -7.44
C TYR A 346 10.08 15.04 -8.25
N THR A 347 10.89 14.56 -9.18
CA THR A 347 11.41 15.32 -10.31
C THR A 347 11.63 14.37 -11.48
N ASP A 348 11.52 14.88 -12.69
CA ASP A 348 11.89 14.18 -13.92
C ASP A 348 13.08 14.85 -14.63
N GLU A 349 13.69 15.86 -14.01
CA GLU A 349 14.86 16.53 -14.53
C GLU A 349 16.07 15.56 -14.57
N GLY A 350 16.61 15.36 -15.76
CA GLY A 350 17.73 14.44 -15.98
C GLY A 350 17.40 12.96 -15.90
N VAL A 351 16.13 12.59 -15.63
CA VAL A 351 15.68 11.19 -15.54
C VAL A 351 15.60 10.58 -16.94
N ALA A 352 16.26 9.43 -17.15
CA ALA A 352 16.23 8.70 -18.41
C ALA A 352 14.88 7.96 -18.56
N LYS A 353 14.14 8.30 -19.63
CA LYS A 353 12.77 7.80 -19.85
C LYS A 353 12.75 6.61 -20.83
N TYR A 354 13.44 5.50 -20.46
CA TYR A 354 13.42 4.27 -21.26
C TYR A 354 12.01 3.73 -21.47
N GLY A 355 11.76 3.14 -22.65
CA GLY A 355 10.46 2.56 -23.02
C GLY A 355 9.43 3.54 -23.55
N VAL A 356 9.78 4.84 -23.69
CA VAL A 356 9.01 5.87 -24.43
C VAL A 356 9.94 6.64 -25.36
N ILE A 357 9.41 7.17 -26.47
CA ILE A 357 10.18 7.93 -27.45
C ILE A 357 10.81 9.17 -26.77
N PRO A 358 12.10 9.48 -27.01
CA PRO A 358 13.01 8.84 -27.97
C PRO A 358 13.77 7.59 -27.45
N LEU A 359 13.64 7.20 -26.18
CA LEU A 359 14.29 6.03 -25.58
C LEU A 359 13.41 4.75 -25.64
N TYR A 360 12.47 4.68 -26.56
CA TYR A 360 11.84 3.47 -27.06
C TYR A 360 12.30 3.29 -28.52
N ASP A 361 13.39 2.53 -28.70
CA ASP A 361 14.08 2.35 -29.97
C ASP A 361 14.73 0.96 -30.03
N LYS A 362 14.08 0.04 -30.73
CA LYS A 362 14.54 -1.34 -30.88
C LYS A 362 15.80 -1.48 -31.71
N GLN A 363 15.97 -0.59 -32.71
CA GLN A 363 17.19 -0.60 -33.51
C GLN A 363 18.39 -0.20 -32.65
N LYS A 364 18.25 0.87 -31.87
CA LYS A 364 19.28 1.33 -30.95
C LYS A 364 19.56 0.30 -29.86
N ALA A 365 18.52 -0.33 -29.31
CA ALA A 365 18.65 -1.42 -28.35
C ALA A 365 19.48 -2.60 -28.92
N THR A 366 19.20 -3.00 -30.15
CA THR A 366 19.95 -4.05 -30.86
C THR A 366 21.42 -3.67 -31.09
N GLU A 367 21.67 -2.39 -31.47
CA GLU A 367 23.01 -1.86 -31.65
C GLU A 367 23.83 -1.88 -30.34
N LEU A 368 23.20 -1.48 -29.21
CA LEU A 368 23.84 -1.52 -27.89
C LEU A 368 24.21 -2.96 -27.48
N LEU A 369 23.26 -3.89 -27.62
CA LEU A 369 23.52 -5.32 -27.34
C LEU A 369 24.70 -5.84 -28.19
N TYR A 370 24.74 -5.51 -29.48
CA TYR A 370 25.86 -5.90 -30.37
C TYR A 370 27.21 -5.30 -29.94
N GLN A 371 27.25 -4.02 -29.52
CA GLN A 371 28.44 -3.36 -29.00
C GLN A 371 29.00 -4.05 -27.76
N GLU A 372 28.13 -4.59 -26.90
CA GLU A 372 28.51 -5.36 -25.70
C GLU A 372 28.85 -6.84 -26.03
N GLY A 373 28.85 -7.22 -27.32
CA GLY A 373 29.20 -8.55 -27.78
C GLY A 373 28.04 -9.55 -27.82
N TYR A 374 26.79 -9.06 -27.67
CA TYR A 374 25.58 -9.89 -27.73
C TYR A 374 24.91 -9.77 -29.10
N GLY A 375 25.54 -10.32 -30.12
CA GLY A 375 24.97 -10.37 -31.46
C GLY A 375 25.97 -10.62 -32.56
N ILE A 376 25.46 -11.02 -33.72
CA ILE A 376 26.23 -11.29 -34.92
C ILE A 376 25.69 -10.42 -36.06
N LYS A 377 26.57 -9.65 -36.71
CA LYS A 377 26.20 -8.88 -37.89
C LYS A 377 26.10 -9.82 -39.10
N GLN A 378 24.97 -9.83 -39.76
CA GLN A 378 24.68 -10.66 -40.91
C GLN A 378 25.18 -10.00 -42.21
N ASN A 379 25.27 -10.76 -43.31
CA ASN A 379 25.75 -10.28 -44.63
C ASN A 379 24.90 -9.15 -45.21
N ASN A 380 23.62 -9.07 -44.82
CA ASN A 380 22.67 -8.02 -45.23
C ASN A 380 22.77 -6.75 -44.35
N GLY A 381 23.70 -6.71 -43.39
CA GLY A 381 23.91 -5.60 -42.48
C GLY A 381 23.03 -5.61 -41.22
N THR A 382 22.05 -6.53 -41.10
CA THR A 382 21.23 -6.66 -39.89
C THR A 382 22.02 -7.34 -38.77
N ILE A 383 21.63 -7.02 -37.51
CA ILE A 383 22.22 -7.65 -36.32
C ILE A 383 21.23 -8.70 -35.84
N LYS A 384 21.69 -9.92 -35.65
CA LYS A 384 20.98 -10.98 -34.94
C LYS A 384 21.50 -11.02 -33.51
N VAL A 385 20.64 -10.78 -32.51
CA VAL A 385 21.03 -10.87 -31.10
C VAL A 385 21.27 -12.33 -30.72
N THR A 386 22.41 -12.58 -30.06
CA THR A 386 22.86 -13.89 -29.61
C THR A 386 23.61 -13.73 -28.29
N ASP A 387 23.93 -14.83 -27.61
CA ASP A 387 24.95 -14.82 -26.56
C ASP A 387 26.36 -14.54 -27.17
N LYS A 388 27.37 -14.38 -26.32
CA LYS A 388 28.77 -14.15 -26.78
C LYS A 388 29.36 -15.33 -27.55
N GLY A 389 28.75 -16.50 -27.45
CA GLY A 389 29.09 -17.71 -28.21
C GLY A 389 28.40 -17.82 -29.57
N GLY A 390 27.49 -16.90 -29.90
CA GLY A 390 26.71 -16.91 -31.13
C GLY A 390 25.43 -17.76 -31.10
N THR A 391 25.05 -18.29 -29.92
CA THR A 391 23.81 -19.04 -29.71
C THR A 391 22.64 -18.07 -29.58
N PRO A 392 21.42 -18.39 -30.08
CA PRO A 392 20.22 -17.59 -29.84
C PRO A 392 20.00 -17.38 -28.32
N LEU A 393 19.77 -16.11 -27.94
CA LEU A 393 19.57 -15.77 -26.56
C LEU A 393 18.17 -16.18 -26.10
N HIS A 394 18.10 -16.88 -24.97
CA HIS A 394 16.88 -17.35 -24.36
C HIS A 394 16.82 -16.86 -22.89
N LEU A 395 15.76 -16.13 -22.51
CA LEU A 395 15.56 -15.59 -21.16
C LEU A 395 14.35 -16.23 -20.49
N ILE A 396 14.39 -16.32 -19.17
CA ILE A 396 13.28 -16.79 -18.32
C ILE A 396 12.63 -15.58 -17.64
N LEU A 397 11.35 -15.35 -17.92
CA LEU A 397 10.51 -14.33 -17.28
C LEU A 397 9.52 -15.01 -16.32
N ALA A 398 9.73 -14.84 -15.02
CA ALA A 398 8.79 -15.32 -14.00
C ALA A 398 7.76 -14.24 -13.64
N VAL A 399 6.50 -14.64 -13.50
CA VAL A 399 5.39 -13.76 -13.15
C VAL A 399 4.35 -14.50 -12.31
N ASN A 400 3.72 -13.79 -11.37
CA ASN A 400 2.63 -14.34 -10.58
C ASN A 400 1.41 -14.65 -11.47
N THR A 401 0.88 -15.88 -11.37
CA THR A 401 -0.36 -16.28 -12.03
C THR A 401 -1.58 -15.72 -11.30
N GLY A 402 -2.70 -15.57 -12.04
CA GLY A 402 -3.99 -15.13 -11.50
C GLY A 402 -4.23 -13.62 -11.59
N SER A 403 -3.28 -12.86 -12.13
CA SER A 403 -3.46 -11.45 -12.49
C SER A 403 -3.42 -11.29 -14.01
N LYS A 404 -4.59 -11.17 -14.64
CA LYS A 404 -4.66 -11.00 -16.10
C LYS A 404 -3.82 -9.82 -16.61
N PRO A 405 -3.84 -8.63 -15.97
CA PRO A 405 -2.97 -7.54 -16.40
C PRO A 405 -1.47 -7.88 -16.31
N ALA A 406 -1.02 -8.59 -15.26
CA ALA A 406 0.38 -8.99 -15.14
C ALA A 406 0.79 -10.00 -16.22
N GLU A 407 -0.08 -10.97 -16.51
CA GLU A 407 0.13 -11.93 -17.59
C GLU A 407 0.19 -11.25 -18.96
N ASP A 408 -0.71 -10.30 -19.25
CA ASP A 408 -0.72 -9.52 -20.49
C ASP A 408 0.53 -8.63 -20.63
N MET A 409 1.01 -8.04 -19.53
CA MET A 409 2.28 -7.33 -19.52
C MET A 409 3.45 -8.26 -19.84
N ALA A 410 3.49 -9.46 -19.24
CA ALA A 410 4.54 -10.45 -19.52
C ALA A 410 4.53 -10.88 -21.00
N PHE A 411 3.36 -11.12 -21.59
CA PHE A 411 3.23 -11.41 -23.03
C PHE A 411 3.67 -10.25 -23.92
N SER A 412 3.38 -9.01 -23.54
CA SER A 412 3.84 -7.82 -24.25
C SER A 412 5.36 -7.68 -24.19
N ILE A 413 5.97 -7.90 -23.02
CA ILE A 413 7.43 -7.88 -22.81
C ILE A 413 8.07 -8.96 -23.69
N ARG A 414 7.60 -10.21 -23.64
CA ARG A 414 8.07 -11.30 -24.49
C ARG A 414 8.01 -10.93 -25.98
N LYS A 415 6.90 -10.33 -26.43
CA LYS A 415 6.76 -9.88 -27.83
C LYS A 415 7.82 -8.84 -28.18
N ASN A 416 8.03 -7.85 -27.31
CA ASN A 416 9.02 -6.80 -27.55
C ASN A 416 10.47 -7.35 -27.62
N LEU A 417 10.81 -8.30 -26.72
CA LEU A 417 12.13 -8.95 -26.73
C LEU A 417 12.31 -9.87 -27.94
N LEU A 418 11.26 -10.57 -28.38
CA LEU A 418 11.30 -11.40 -29.59
C LEU A 418 11.60 -10.56 -30.85
N GLU A 419 11.13 -9.31 -30.92
CA GLU A 419 11.42 -8.39 -32.03
C GLU A 419 12.91 -7.99 -32.10
N LEU A 420 13.67 -8.18 -31.00
CA LEU A 420 15.14 -8.08 -30.97
C LEU A 420 15.81 -9.43 -31.34
N GLY A 421 15.03 -10.50 -31.45
CA GLY A 421 15.55 -11.86 -31.63
C GLY A 421 15.86 -12.59 -30.31
N ILE A 422 15.38 -12.08 -29.18
CA ILE A 422 15.54 -12.69 -27.85
C ILE A 422 14.30 -13.53 -27.55
N GLU A 423 14.48 -14.85 -27.46
CA GLU A 423 13.42 -15.76 -27.02
C GLU A 423 13.20 -15.62 -25.51
N THR A 424 11.95 -15.64 -25.07
CA THR A 424 11.61 -15.49 -23.66
C THR A 424 10.59 -16.53 -23.24
N GLU A 425 10.95 -17.39 -22.31
CA GLU A 425 10.05 -18.35 -21.66
C GLU A 425 9.32 -17.66 -20.51
N ILE A 426 8.00 -17.67 -20.51
CA ILE A 426 7.18 -17.14 -19.40
C ILE A 426 6.85 -18.25 -18.43
N LYS A 427 7.27 -18.11 -17.17
CA LYS A 427 6.91 -18.97 -16.04
C LYS A 427 5.77 -18.32 -15.25
N LEU A 428 4.55 -18.83 -15.44
CA LEU A 428 3.38 -18.46 -14.62
C LEU A 428 3.37 -19.30 -13.35
N VAL A 429 3.63 -18.69 -12.19
CA VAL A 429 3.75 -19.41 -10.93
C VAL A 429 2.89 -18.77 -9.82
N PRO A 430 2.35 -19.57 -8.88
CA PRO A 430 1.65 -19.02 -7.72
C PRO A 430 2.55 -18.10 -6.90
N TRP A 431 1.97 -17.08 -6.26
CA TRP A 431 2.72 -16.07 -5.50
C TRP A 431 3.69 -16.66 -4.48
N ALA A 432 3.24 -17.62 -3.65
CA ALA A 432 4.11 -18.25 -2.66
C ALA A 432 5.29 -19.02 -3.29
N THR A 433 5.09 -19.61 -4.47
CA THR A 433 6.15 -20.26 -5.25
C THR A 433 7.12 -19.24 -5.82
N LEU A 434 6.61 -18.12 -6.37
CA LEU A 434 7.42 -17.03 -6.88
C LEU A 434 8.36 -16.51 -5.79
N LEU A 435 7.83 -16.19 -4.60
CA LEU A 435 8.64 -15.70 -3.49
C LEU A 435 9.67 -16.74 -3.03
N ARG A 436 9.26 -17.95 -2.76
CA ARG A 436 10.12 -18.97 -2.15
C ARG A 436 11.21 -19.48 -3.11
N GLN A 437 10.88 -19.73 -4.37
CA GLN A 437 11.76 -20.43 -5.31
C GLN A 437 12.55 -19.47 -6.23
N TYR A 438 11.97 -18.31 -6.57
CA TYR A 438 12.57 -17.38 -7.53
C TYR A 438 13.16 -16.12 -6.86
N VAL A 439 12.52 -15.63 -5.78
CA VAL A 439 12.91 -14.35 -5.14
C VAL A 439 13.85 -14.57 -3.96
N MET A 440 13.56 -15.52 -3.05
CA MET A 440 14.44 -15.81 -1.91
C MET A 440 15.73 -16.47 -2.35
N ASN A 441 16.85 -16.03 -1.76
CA ASN A 441 18.20 -16.39 -2.13
C ASN A 441 18.93 -17.09 -0.97
N THR A 442 19.84 -18.00 -1.32
CA THR A 442 20.72 -18.71 -0.37
C THR A 442 22.13 -18.78 -0.95
N VAL A 443 23.14 -18.62 -0.12
CA VAL A 443 24.54 -18.83 -0.54
C VAL A 443 24.74 -20.32 -0.81
N PRO A 444 25.21 -20.71 -2.02
CA PRO A 444 25.41 -22.12 -2.35
C PRO A 444 26.27 -22.86 -1.32
N GLY A 445 25.78 -23.98 -0.81
CA GLY A 445 26.47 -24.79 0.18
C GLY A 445 26.41 -24.26 1.62
N SER A 446 25.77 -23.13 1.89
CA SER A 446 25.55 -22.62 3.24
C SER A 446 24.35 -23.32 3.91
N LYS A 447 24.26 -23.17 5.27
CA LYS A 447 23.09 -23.59 6.06
C LYS A 447 22.18 -22.43 6.40
N GLN A 448 22.35 -21.28 5.73
CA GLN A 448 21.51 -20.11 5.96
C GLN A 448 20.08 -20.37 5.46
N GLU A 449 19.11 -19.88 6.18
CA GLU A 449 17.73 -19.87 5.71
C GLU A 449 17.60 -18.94 4.48
N PRO A 450 16.77 -19.30 3.51
CA PRO A 450 16.49 -18.45 2.37
C PRO A 450 15.93 -17.09 2.80
N ALA A 451 16.49 -16.02 2.25
CA ALA A 451 16.06 -14.65 2.47
C ALA A 451 16.09 -13.86 1.15
N TYR A 452 15.45 -12.70 1.11
CA TYR A 452 15.47 -11.86 -0.09
C TYR A 452 16.89 -11.41 -0.47
N ASN A 453 17.76 -11.20 0.50
CA ASN A 453 19.17 -10.88 0.27
C ASN A 453 20.06 -11.53 1.34
N ASN A 454 20.82 -12.52 0.91
CA ASN A 454 21.86 -13.21 1.69
C ASN A 454 23.30 -12.89 1.17
N GLY A 455 23.51 -11.71 0.56
CA GLY A 455 24.76 -11.33 -0.09
C GLY A 455 24.71 -11.48 -1.61
N LEU A 456 25.68 -10.91 -2.31
CA LEU A 456 25.70 -10.88 -3.78
C LEU A 456 25.97 -12.25 -4.41
N GLU A 457 26.64 -13.14 -3.68
CA GLU A 457 26.92 -14.53 -4.08
C GLU A 457 25.72 -15.48 -3.91
N ALA A 458 24.69 -15.05 -3.18
CA ALA A 458 23.49 -15.85 -2.97
C ALA A 458 22.64 -15.91 -4.25
N VAL A 459 21.99 -17.05 -4.47
CA VAL A 459 21.14 -17.30 -5.64
C VAL A 459 19.81 -17.92 -5.20
N SER A 460 18.79 -17.74 -6.01
CA SER A 460 17.48 -18.38 -5.82
C SER A 460 17.52 -19.87 -6.18
N GLN A 461 16.53 -20.62 -5.68
CA GLN A 461 16.40 -22.05 -5.96
C GLN A 461 16.20 -22.31 -7.46
N GLU A 462 15.27 -21.58 -8.08
CA GLU A 462 15.02 -21.63 -9.52
C GLU A 462 15.78 -20.50 -10.22
N SER A 463 16.33 -20.78 -11.39
CA SER A 463 16.97 -19.77 -12.24
C SER A 463 15.91 -18.90 -12.92
N TRP A 464 16.22 -17.62 -13.04
CA TRP A 464 15.40 -16.64 -13.74
C TRP A 464 16.30 -15.50 -14.25
N ASP A 465 15.81 -14.79 -15.25
CA ASP A 465 16.49 -13.61 -15.80
C ASP A 465 15.69 -12.34 -15.49
N LEU A 466 14.37 -12.45 -15.62
CA LEU A 466 13.41 -11.36 -15.47
C LEU A 466 12.31 -11.77 -14.50
N ILE A 467 11.89 -10.85 -13.60
CA ILE A 467 10.68 -11.01 -12.78
C ILE A 467 9.81 -9.77 -12.91
N LEU A 468 8.54 -9.98 -13.26
CA LEU A 468 7.53 -8.93 -13.26
C LEU A 468 6.83 -8.90 -11.90
N MET A 469 6.87 -7.75 -11.19
CA MET A 469 6.42 -7.64 -9.81
C MET A 469 5.87 -6.26 -9.50
N GLY A 470 4.88 -6.22 -8.60
CA GLY A 470 4.32 -4.97 -8.06
C GLY A 470 4.95 -4.60 -6.72
N PHE A 471 5.17 -3.31 -6.50
CA PHE A 471 5.65 -2.71 -5.26
C PHE A 471 4.87 -1.44 -4.93
N SER A 472 5.10 -0.90 -3.74
CA SER A 472 4.62 0.42 -3.35
C SER A 472 5.77 1.25 -2.78
N THR A 473 5.66 2.57 -2.88
CA THR A 473 6.61 3.52 -2.30
C THR A 473 5.91 4.37 -1.25
N ASP A 474 6.68 4.83 -0.25
CA ASP A 474 6.21 5.88 0.63
C ASP A 474 6.44 7.23 -0.04
N LEU A 475 5.37 8.00 -0.19
CA LEU A 475 5.42 9.29 -0.89
C LEU A 475 6.17 10.37 -0.10
N LEU A 476 6.13 10.30 1.22
CA LEU A 476 6.75 11.27 2.13
C LEU A 476 8.14 10.82 2.59
N ALA A 477 8.38 9.49 2.62
CA ALA A 477 9.62 8.85 3.06
C ALA A 477 10.24 7.92 2.01
N PRO A 478 10.61 8.42 0.80
CA PRO A 478 11.13 7.58 -0.27
C PRO A 478 12.44 6.86 0.07
N SER A 479 13.20 7.36 1.07
CA SER A 479 14.45 6.71 1.50
C SER A 479 14.24 5.32 2.06
N GLY A 480 13.01 4.95 2.46
CA GLY A 480 12.63 3.58 2.80
C GLY A 480 12.90 2.57 1.68
N SER A 481 12.93 3.02 0.41
CA SER A 481 13.27 2.18 -0.75
C SER A 481 14.74 1.72 -0.79
N HIS A 482 15.59 2.21 0.13
CA HIS A 482 16.98 1.71 0.27
C HIS A 482 17.02 0.18 0.43
N VAL A 483 16.00 -0.41 1.05
CA VAL A 483 15.92 -1.86 1.24
C VAL A 483 15.91 -2.65 -0.07
N PHE A 484 15.52 -2.03 -1.20
CA PHE A 484 15.51 -2.65 -2.52
C PHE A 484 16.79 -2.34 -3.32
N PHE A 485 17.27 -1.09 -3.27
CA PHE A 485 18.24 -0.57 -4.24
C PHE A 485 19.65 -0.44 -3.69
N THR A 486 19.89 -0.66 -2.39
CA THR A 486 21.26 -0.69 -1.86
C THR A 486 21.85 -2.09 -1.86
N THR A 487 23.18 -2.19 -1.94
CA THR A 487 23.93 -3.46 -1.96
C THR A 487 23.54 -4.37 -0.79
N LYS A 488 23.39 -3.81 0.41
CA LYS A 488 23.01 -4.53 1.63
C LYS A 488 21.50 -4.45 1.95
N GLY A 489 20.71 -3.91 1.05
CA GLY A 489 19.26 -3.78 1.26
C GLY A 489 18.60 -5.14 1.45
N GLY A 490 17.83 -5.30 2.53
CA GLY A 490 17.24 -6.59 2.91
C GLY A 490 16.28 -7.19 1.88
N LEU A 491 15.76 -6.38 0.95
CA LEU A 491 14.87 -6.79 -0.14
C LEU A 491 15.52 -6.73 -1.53
N ASN A 492 16.84 -6.57 -1.61
CA ASN A 492 17.59 -6.58 -2.87
C ASN A 492 17.75 -8.02 -3.40
N PHE A 493 16.64 -8.62 -3.83
CA PHE A 493 16.62 -10.00 -4.32
C PHE A 493 17.26 -10.18 -5.69
N PHE A 494 17.41 -9.11 -6.47
CA PHE A 494 17.96 -9.13 -7.83
C PHE A 494 19.49 -8.92 -7.90
N GLY A 495 20.15 -8.65 -6.75
CA GLY A 495 21.61 -8.63 -6.64
C GLY A 495 22.28 -7.36 -7.18
N TYR A 496 21.56 -6.23 -7.24
CA TYR A 496 22.14 -4.95 -7.65
C TYR A 496 23.15 -4.43 -6.63
N SER A 497 24.23 -3.81 -7.11
CA SER A 497 25.25 -3.18 -6.28
C SER A 497 25.82 -1.96 -7.00
N ASN A 498 25.70 -0.79 -6.36
CA ASN A 498 26.32 0.44 -6.82
C ASN A 498 26.66 1.32 -5.60
N PRO A 499 27.96 1.58 -5.33
CA PRO A 499 28.38 2.36 -4.17
C PRO A 499 27.84 3.81 -4.16
N GLU A 500 27.61 4.41 -5.33
CA GLU A 500 27.07 5.77 -5.42
C GLU A 500 25.58 5.80 -5.01
N VAL A 501 24.81 4.79 -5.39
CA VAL A 501 23.42 4.63 -4.95
C VAL A 501 23.37 4.36 -3.45
N ASP A 502 24.26 3.50 -2.93
CA ASP A 502 24.37 3.22 -1.49
C ASP A 502 24.64 4.52 -0.71
N GLU A 503 25.59 5.34 -1.20
CA GLU A 503 25.93 6.62 -0.55
C GLU A 503 24.78 7.65 -0.61
N LEU A 504 24.09 7.76 -1.75
CA LEU A 504 22.93 8.65 -1.88
C LEU A 504 21.80 8.28 -0.89
N PHE A 505 21.52 6.99 -0.73
CA PHE A 505 20.55 6.56 0.29
C PHE A 505 21.04 6.82 1.72
N ASN A 506 22.34 6.67 2.01
CA ASN A 506 22.92 7.04 3.30
C ASN A 506 22.75 8.54 3.56
N ARG A 507 23.05 9.41 2.58
CA ARG A 507 22.86 10.85 2.66
C ARG A 507 21.37 11.24 2.86
N ALA A 508 20.44 10.57 2.15
CA ALA A 508 19.00 10.78 2.33
C ALA A 508 18.51 10.47 3.76
N ARG A 509 19.24 9.63 4.49
CA ARG A 509 18.94 9.21 5.87
C ARG A 509 19.85 9.85 6.91
N SER A 510 20.62 10.86 6.52
CA SER A 510 21.59 11.55 7.37
C SER A 510 21.14 12.95 7.78
N LYS A 511 21.97 13.62 8.58
CA LYS A 511 21.76 15.02 9.01
C LYS A 511 21.67 16.00 7.83
N GLU A 512 22.34 15.72 6.70
CA GLU A 512 22.28 16.54 5.49
C GLU A 512 20.83 16.71 5.01
N ALA A 513 20.06 15.63 5.06
CA ALA A 513 18.67 15.58 4.60
C ALA A 513 17.65 16.20 5.60
N LEU A 514 18.08 16.79 6.72
CA LEU A 514 17.24 17.69 7.54
C LEU A 514 16.92 18.97 6.75
N ASP A 515 17.87 19.47 5.95
CA ASP A 515 17.59 20.54 5.00
C ASP A 515 16.74 20.03 3.83
N LYS A 516 15.57 20.66 3.63
CA LYS A 516 14.61 20.24 2.61
C LYS A 516 15.18 20.33 1.18
N ASN A 517 16.01 21.36 0.90
CA ASN A 517 16.57 21.54 -0.44
C ASN A 517 17.67 20.51 -0.71
N ALA A 518 18.53 20.23 0.28
CA ALA A 518 19.52 19.16 0.17
C ALA A 518 18.85 17.80 -0.05
N ARG A 519 17.78 17.50 0.70
CA ARG A 519 16.98 16.28 0.51
C ARG A 519 16.38 16.18 -0.88
N GLN A 520 15.81 17.28 -1.40
CA GLN A 520 15.26 17.33 -2.76
C GLN A 520 16.35 17.03 -3.80
N GLN A 521 17.55 17.57 -3.64
CA GLN A 521 18.68 17.31 -4.54
C GLN A 521 19.13 15.85 -4.48
N ILE A 522 19.20 15.26 -3.29
CA ILE A 522 19.56 13.85 -3.12
C ILE A 522 18.55 12.95 -3.84
N TYR A 523 17.25 13.20 -3.70
CA TYR A 523 16.23 12.40 -4.39
C TYR A 523 16.21 12.63 -5.90
N ALA A 524 16.52 13.84 -6.35
CA ALA A 524 16.70 14.10 -7.78
C ALA A 524 17.86 13.28 -8.37
N GLU A 525 18.99 13.25 -7.66
CA GLU A 525 20.16 12.48 -8.06
C GLU A 525 19.92 10.98 -8.00
N LEU A 526 19.24 10.46 -6.96
CA LEU A 526 18.80 9.06 -6.88
C LEU A 526 17.89 8.68 -8.05
N SER A 527 16.91 9.51 -8.38
CA SER A 527 15.97 9.25 -9.48
C SER A 527 16.70 9.23 -10.82
N ARG A 528 17.61 10.20 -11.06
CA ARG A 528 18.45 10.26 -12.25
C ARG A 528 19.35 9.00 -12.36
N LEU A 529 20.10 8.70 -11.30
CA LEU A 529 21.07 7.60 -11.31
C LEU A 529 20.37 6.25 -11.46
N LEU A 530 19.30 5.96 -10.72
CA LEU A 530 18.54 4.71 -10.85
C LEU A 530 17.88 4.56 -12.23
N SER A 531 17.44 5.68 -12.84
CA SER A 531 16.92 5.64 -14.20
C SER A 531 17.99 5.33 -15.25
N GLU A 532 19.23 5.73 -15.02
CA GLU A 532 20.38 5.42 -15.91
C GLU A 532 20.93 4.01 -15.65
N GLU A 533 21.08 3.62 -14.39
CA GLU A 533 21.60 2.32 -13.99
C GLU A 533 20.68 1.16 -14.34
N GLN A 534 19.37 1.41 -14.40
CA GLN A 534 18.35 0.39 -14.69
C GLN A 534 18.54 -0.88 -13.85
N PRO A 535 18.63 -0.80 -12.50
CA PRO A 535 18.70 -2.02 -11.68
C PRO A 535 17.46 -2.89 -11.89
N VAL A 536 16.36 -2.23 -12.19
CA VAL A 536 15.06 -2.73 -12.63
C VAL A 536 14.53 -1.80 -13.72
N ASP A 537 13.66 -2.27 -14.60
CA ASP A 537 12.86 -1.39 -15.44
C ASP A 537 11.59 -0.98 -14.68
N PHE A 538 11.47 0.28 -14.28
CA PHE A 538 10.24 0.84 -13.70
C PHE A 538 9.22 0.98 -14.80
N LEU A 539 8.18 0.15 -14.82
CA LEU A 539 7.26 0.08 -15.95
C LEU A 539 6.14 1.14 -15.84
N VAL A 540 5.35 1.08 -14.78
CA VAL A 540 4.19 1.97 -14.59
C VAL A 540 3.89 2.23 -13.12
N PHE A 541 3.36 3.44 -12.83
CA PHE A 541 2.62 3.75 -11.61
C PHE A 541 1.13 3.53 -11.84
N HIS A 542 0.45 2.89 -10.89
CA HIS A 542 -0.96 2.54 -11.00
C HIS A 542 -1.89 3.67 -10.57
N ARG A 543 -3.10 3.66 -11.13
CA ARG A 543 -4.24 4.45 -10.66
C ARG A 543 -5.36 3.52 -10.22
N ALA A 544 -6.06 3.87 -9.15
CA ALA A 544 -7.27 3.18 -8.73
C ALA A 544 -8.51 3.88 -9.29
N ASN A 545 -9.54 3.09 -9.59
CA ASN A 545 -10.84 3.61 -9.98
C ASN A 545 -11.83 3.25 -8.89
N VAL A 546 -12.49 4.26 -8.32
CA VAL A 546 -13.44 4.11 -7.22
C VAL A 546 -14.78 4.70 -7.62
N GLY A 547 -15.83 3.90 -7.54
CA GLY A 547 -17.20 4.29 -7.83
C GLY A 547 -17.99 4.54 -6.58
N PHE A 548 -18.72 5.65 -6.56
CA PHE A 548 -19.63 6.02 -5.49
C PHE A 548 -21.04 6.19 -6.02
N GLN A 549 -22.04 5.93 -5.16
CA GLN A 549 -23.37 6.44 -5.43
C GLN A 549 -23.32 7.96 -5.58
N LYS A 550 -23.98 8.50 -6.60
CA LYS A 550 -23.85 9.91 -7.02
C LYS A 550 -24.27 10.92 -5.96
N ASN A 551 -25.13 10.52 -5.03
CA ASN A 551 -25.62 11.34 -3.95
C ASN A 551 -24.65 11.44 -2.75
N VAL A 552 -23.50 10.79 -2.79
CA VAL A 552 -22.45 10.96 -1.78
C VAL A 552 -21.69 12.24 -2.05
N MET A 553 -21.63 13.11 -1.05
CA MET A 553 -20.99 14.42 -1.07
C MET A 553 -19.81 14.46 -0.09
N GLY A 554 -18.95 15.47 -0.25
CA GLY A 554 -17.77 15.67 0.62
C GLY A 554 -16.55 14.85 0.23
N ILE A 555 -16.62 14.11 -0.88
CA ILE A 555 -15.48 13.34 -1.40
C ILE A 555 -14.49 14.29 -2.05
N GLU A 556 -13.25 14.25 -1.59
CA GLU A 556 -12.12 14.96 -2.19
C GLU A 556 -11.21 13.93 -2.86
N PRO A 557 -11.25 13.81 -4.21
CA PRO A 557 -10.44 12.82 -4.90
C PRO A 557 -8.95 13.15 -4.82
N GLY A 558 -8.12 12.14 -4.55
CA GLY A 558 -6.67 12.29 -4.44
C GLY A 558 -6.02 11.05 -3.85
N ILE A 559 -4.71 11.16 -3.59
CA ILE A 559 -3.90 10.02 -3.13
C ILE A 559 -4.35 9.48 -1.76
N ASN A 560 -4.92 10.35 -0.93
CA ASN A 560 -5.47 10.00 0.39
C ASN A 560 -6.95 10.37 0.46
N MET A 561 -7.75 9.94 -0.53
CA MET A 561 -9.15 10.31 -0.68
C MET A 561 -9.99 10.08 0.59
N GLY A 562 -9.64 9.05 1.37
CA GLY A 562 -10.34 8.69 2.60
C GLY A 562 -9.95 9.50 3.84
N TYR A 563 -9.03 10.48 3.77
CA TYR A 563 -8.50 11.18 4.96
C TYR A 563 -9.58 11.89 5.80
N ASN A 564 -10.71 12.24 5.18
CA ASN A 564 -11.84 12.92 5.82
C ASN A 564 -13.17 12.15 5.65
N TYR A 565 -13.12 10.82 5.43
CA TYR A 565 -14.30 9.98 5.15
C TYR A 565 -15.44 10.16 6.17
N TYR A 566 -15.15 10.49 7.40
CA TYR A 566 -16.13 10.74 8.45
C TYR A 566 -16.95 12.03 8.23
N LEU A 567 -16.54 12.92 7.29
CA LEU A 567 -17.29 14.10 6.86
C LEU A 567 -18.16 13.84 5.63
N TRP A 568 -18.07 12.68 5.00
CA TRP A 568 -18.91 12.35 3.86
C TRP A 568 -20.38 12.25 4.28
N HIS A 569 -21.28 12.63 3.41
CA HIS A 569 -22.70 12.67 3.68
C HIS A 569 -23.51 12.46 2.41
N PHE A 570 -24.79 12.11 2.56
CA PHE A 570 -25.69 12.11 1.42
C PHE A 570 -26.20 13.52 1.12
N GLU A 571 -26.41 13.81 -0.18
CA GLU A 571 -27.09 15.04 -0.59
C GLU A 571 -28.48 15.10 0.07
N PRO A 572 -28.87 16.26 0.64
CA PRO A 572 -30.20 16.40 1.23
C PRO A 572 -31.29 16.10 0.20
N VAL A 573 -32.25 15.28 0.57
CA VAL A 573 -33.43 15.04 -0.27
C VAL A 573 -34.20 16.36 -0.34
N LYS A 574 -34.32 16.93 -1.57
CA LYS A 574 -35.08 18.17 -1.80
C LYS A 574 -36.57 17.94 -1.66
#